data_fd4769d75c93452554c8df59f5969671
#
_entry.id   fd4769d75c93452554c8df59f5969671
#
_cell.length_a   1.000
_cell.length_b   1.000
_cell.length_c   1.000
_cell.angle_alpha   90.00
_cell.angle_beta   90.00
_cell.angle_gamma   90.00
#
_symmetry.space_group_name_H-M   'P 1'
#
loop_
_entity.id
_entity.type
_entity.pdbx_description
1 polymer ?
#
loop_
_entity_poly.entity_id
_entity_poly.type
_entity_poly.pdbx_seq_one_letter_code
_entity_poly.pdbx_strand_id
1 'polypeptide(L)'
;MEKGYLSLVLHAHLPYVRHPEYKSFLEEDWLFEAITETYIPLIRAFQRLTDDGVDFRMTLSLSPPLVSMLQDPLLQERYVAHVTRLMELSESEVERNSKDSRLRALAEMYRVLFTDCRRVFTEEYGLDLVQAFRTFRDAGKLDLVTCGATHGYLPLMEQFPAAVRSQIRLAVESHRNSLGASPAGIWLPECGYFHGVDEYLAEQGIRYTFVDTHGILNAAPKPKFGPYSPLVTPAGVAVFARDFESSKQVWSSKEGYPGDPYYRDFYKDYSYELDMDYIRPYLGHDGIRKALGLKFYRITGETDDKELYEPEVARERVVEHAANFVFNRENQIEHLHGIMGKRPIVVAPYDAELFGHWWFEGPMWLEAFFRKVHEVQGPVRTCTPLDYIENEGPFQTARLFHSSWGYKGYSEVWLNSGNHYIYSHLHSAAKRMTELAKEHPHAEGLRERALNQAARELLLAQASDWAFIMKTGTMAEYAHKRTRGHISRFTRLYEDIKANRVDEKFLSEIEWRDRIFPWLDYRMYADDTPPVPSGPIIGEAA
;
A
#
# COMPACT_ATOMS: atom_id res chain seq x y z
N MET A 1 -28.89 -9.25 16.64
CA MET A 1 -28.84 -7.79 16.87
C MET A 1 -27.38 -7.39 16.83
N GLU A 2 -27.04 -6.40 16.04
CA GLU A 2 -25.68 -5.88 15.85
C GLU A 2 -25.10 -5.37 17.18
N LYS A 3 -23.90 -5.85 17.53
CA LYS A 3 -23.20 -5.51 18.77
C LYS A 3 -21.92 -4.70 18.54
N GLY A 4 -21.38 -4.71 17.32
CA GLY A 4 -20.21 -3.93 16.96
C GLY A 4 -19.74 -4.15 15.54
N TYR A 5 -18.59 -3.59 15.23
CA TYR A 5 -18.09 -3.44 13.87
C TYR A 5 -16.72 -4.07 13.67
N LEU A 6 -16.52 -4.58 12.46
CA LEU A 6 -15.21 -4.95 11.95
C LEU A 6 -14.89 -4.07 10.74
N SER A 7 -13.76 -3.39 10.79
CA SER A 7 -13.25 -2.58 9.70
C SER A 7 -12.01 -3.24 9.11
N LEU A 8 -12.15 -3.83 7.92
CA LEU A 8 -11.00 -4.29 7.14
C LEU A 8 -10.40 -3.11 6.37
N VAL A 9 -9.08 -2.99 6.44
CA VAL A 9 -8.33 -1.94 5.76
C VAL A 9 -7.21 -2.60 4.95
N LEU A 10 -7.20 -2.41 3.66
CA LEU A 10 -6.09 -2.83 2.81
C LEU A 10 -5.27 -1.62 2.39
N HIS A 11 -3.97 -1.69 2.61
CA HIS A 11 -3.01 -0.68 2.18
C HIS A 11 -2.31 -1.16 0.89
N ALA A 12 -2.71 -0.60 -0.25
CA ALA A 12 -2.11 -0.89 -1.55
C ALA A 12 -0.98 0.10 -1.85
N HIS A 13 0.24 -0.42 -1.86
CA HIS A 13 1.42 0.40 -2.05
C HIS A 13 2.57 -0.39 -2.69
N LEU A 14 3.22 0.28 -3.65
CA LEU A 14 4.53 -0.10 -4.18
C LEU A 14 5.39 1.16 -4.33
N PRO A 15 6.72 1.08 -4.14
CA PRO A 15 7.60 2.20 -4.44
C PRO A 15 7.49 2.60 -5.91
N TYR A 16 7.74 3.88 -6.21
CA TYR A 16 7.71 4.35 -7.59
C TYR A 16 8.85 3.74 -8.39
N VAL A 17 8.51 2.76 -9.23
CA VAL A 17 9.44 2.03 -10.10
C VAL A 17 9.06 2.27 -11.55
N ARG A 18 9.88 3.04 -12.25
CA ARG A 18 9.72 3.37 -13.67
C ARG A 18 11.09 3.59 -14.28
N HIS A 19 11.47 2.77 -15.24
CA HIS A 19 12.80 2.76 -15.87
C HIS A 19 12.70 2.88 -17.40
N PRO A 20 12.27 4.04 -17.93
CA PRO A 20 12.05 4.20 -19.36
C PRO A 20 13.34 4.12 -20.19
N GLU A 21 14.51 4.30 -19.56
CA GLU A 21 15.83 4.17 -20.17
C GLU A 21 16.21 2.73 -20.56
N TYR A 22 15.47 1.72 -20.04
CA TYR A 22 15.64 0.32 -20.38
C TYR A 22 14.41 -0.21 -21.13
N LYS A 23 14.57 -1.25 -21.93
CA LYS A 23 13.44 -1.93 -22.60
C LYS A 23 12.58 -2.73 -21.65
N SER A 24 13.17 -3.29 -20.60
CA SER A 24 12.52 -3.93 -19.45
C SER A 24 13.40 -3.74 -18.22
N PHE A 25 12.83 -3.79 -17.05
CA PHE A 25 13.55 -3.65 -15.80
C PHE A 25 12.94 -4.59 -14.76
N LEU A 26 13.79 -5.30 -13.99
CA LEU A 26 13.35 -6.38 -13.11
C LEU A 26 12.35 -5.90 -12.04
N GLU A 27 12.61 -4.76 -11.44
CA GLU A 27 11.78 -4.24 -10.36
C GLU A 27 10.41 -3.71 -10.85
N GLU A 28 10.20 -3.51 -12.16
CA GLU A 28 8.87 -3.25 -12.71
C GLU A 28 7.95 -4.48 -12.60
N ASP A 29 8.52 -5.68 -12.48
CA ASP A 29 7.75 -6.91 -12.25
C ASP A 29 6.97 -6.86 -10.93
N TRP A 30 7.42 -6.12 -9.92
CA TRP A 30 6.65 -5.92 -8.68
C TRP A 30 5.24 -5.37 -8.95
N LEU A 31 5.15 -4.37 -9.84
CA LEU A 31 3.86 -3.83 -10.26
C LEU A 31 3.07 -4.87 -11.07
N PHE A 32 3.72 -5.59 -11.99
CA PHE A 32 3.05 -6.54 -12.86
C PHE A 32 2.52 -7.75 -12.11
N GLU A 33 3.27 -8.26 -11.14
CA GLU A 33 2.86 -9.30 -10.23
C GLU A 33 1.69 -8.84 -9.35
N ALA A 34 1.77 -7.63 -8.78
CA ALA A 34 0.68 -7.08 -7.96
C ALA A 34 -0.61 -6.85 -8.77
N ILE A 35 -0.53 -6.38 -10.00
CA ILE A 35 -1.71 -6.28 -10.89
C ILE A 35 -2.33 -7.66 -11.11
N THR A 36 -1.50 -8.67 -11.43
CA THR A 36 -1.95 -10.01 -11.81
C THR A 36 -2.46 -10.83 -10.63
N GLU A 37 -1.74 -10.78 -9.51
CA GLU A 37 -2.01 -11.67 -8.37
C GLU A 37 -2.88 -11.00 -7.29
N THR A 38 -2.86 -9.65 -7.17
CA THR A 38 -3.61 -8.93 -6.13
C THR A 38 -4.74 -8.07 -6.68
N TYR A 39 -4.43 -7.05 -7.49
CA TYR A 39 -5.42 -6.00 -7.77
C TYR A 39 -6.57 -6.51 -8.65
N ILE A 40 -6.29 -7.23 -9.72
CA ILE A 40 -7.35 -7.82 -10.55
C ILE A 40 -8.13 -8.89 -9.78
N PRO A 41 -7.52 -9.84 -9.06
CA PRO A 41 -8.26 -10.78 -8.21
C PRO A 41 -9.15 -10.11 -7.14
N LEU A 42 -8.69 -9.03 -6.51
CA LEU A 42 -9.53 -8.25 -5.57
C LEU A 42 -10.71 -7.57 -6.28
N ILE A 43 -10.47 -6.93 -7.43
CA ILE A 43 -11.53 -6.34 -8.26
C ILE A 43 -12.57 -7.40 -8.62
N ARG A 44 -12.13 -8.61 -9.00
CA ARG A 44 -13.02 -9.74 -9.30
C ARG A 44 -13.82 -10.19 -8.08
N ALA A 45 -13.21 -10.25 -6.91
CA ALA A 45 -13.92 -10.59 -5.68
C ALA A 45 -14.99 -9.52 -5.35
N PHE A 46 -14.66 -8.25 -5.43
CA PHE A 46 -15.62 -7.15 -5.21
C PHE A 46 -16.75 -7.15 -6.24
N GLN A 47 -16.45 -7.46 -7.49
CA GLN A 47 -17.47 -7.58 -8.55
C GLN A 47 -18.47 -8.69 -8.22
N ARG A 48 -17.98 -9.93 -7.94
CA ARG A 48 -18.86 -11.06 -7.58
C ARG A 48 -19.71 -10.76 -6.35
N LEU A 49 -19.12 -10.16 -5.29
CA LEU A 49 -19.86 -9.75 -4.10
C LEU A 49 -20.96 -8.73 -4.42
N THR A 50 -20.67 -7.79 -5.32
CA THR A 50 -21.61 -6.75 -5.73
C THR A 50 -22.75 -7.34 -6.58
N ASP A 51 -22.42 -8.18 -7.55
CA ASP A 51 -23.37 -8.82 -8.46
C ASP A 51 -24.34 -9.75 -7.69
N ASP A 52 -23.85 -10.42 -6.66
CA ASP A 52 -24.62 -11.31 -5.80
C ASP A 52 -25.38 -10.55 -4.69
N GLY A 53 -25.29 -9.22 -4.64
CA GLY A 53 -26.00 -8.39 -3.66
C GLY A 53 -25.49 -8.54 -2.23
N VAL A 54 -24.25 -8.98 -2.03
CA VAL A 54 -23.63 -9.09 -0.71
C VAL A 54 -23.41 -7.70 -0.13
N ASP A 55 -23.88 -7.48 1.08
CA ASP A 55 -23.61 -6.24 1.80
C ASP A 55 -22.21 -6.31 2.42
N PHE A 56 -21.29 -5.51 1.90
CA PHE A 56 -19.93 -5.38 2.41
C PHE A 56 -19.44 -3.94 2.37
N ARG A 57 -18.60 -3.62 3.33
CA ARG A 57 -17.93 -2.32 3.45
C ARG A 57 -16.49 -2.53 3.89
N MET A 58 -15.54 -1.87 3.24
CA MET A 58 -14.12 -1.88 3.64
C MET A 58 -13.39 -0.61 3.19
N THR A 59 -12.20 -0.41 3.73
CA THR A 59 -11.32 0.70 3.36
C THR A 59 -10.17 0.19 2.51
N LEU A 60 -9.85 0.90 1.44
CA LEU A 60 -8.68 0.64 0.60
C LEU A 60 -7.84 1.91 0.49
N SER A 61 -6.61 1.84 0.99
CA SER A 61 -5.62 2.89 0.78
C SER A 61 -4.91 2.66 -0.55
N LEU A 62 -4.97 3.66 -1.43
CA LEU A 62 -4.23 3.66 -2.70
C LEU A 62 -3.12 4.70 -2.61
N SER A 63 -1.86 4.27 -2.55
CA SER A 63 -0.74 5.20 -2.49
C SER A 63 -0.55 5.95 -3.80
N PRO A 64 -0.18 7.24 -3.77
CA PRO A 64 0.03 8.02 -4.98
C PRO A 64 1.08 7.44 -5.95
N PRO A 65 2.19 6.82 -5.48
CA PRO A 65 3.12 6.12 -6.37
C PRO A 65 2.44 4.98 -7.15
N LEU A 66 1.67 4.15 -6.47
CA LEU A 66 0.92 3.05 -7.11
C LEU A 66 -0.07 3.59 -8.14
N VAL A 67 -0.89 4.57 -7.76
CA VAL A 67 -1.86 5.21 -8.69
C VAL A 67 -1.16 5.78 -9.92
N SER A 68 -0.03 6.48 -9.72
CA SER A 68 0.75 7.05 -10.81
C SER A 68 1.33 5.99 -11.75
N MET A 69 1.75 4.84 -11.22
CA MET A 69 2.27 3.72 -12.03
C MET A 69 1.14 2.99 -12.77
N LEU A 70 -0.02 2.77 -12.13
CA LEU A 70 -1.18 2.17 -12.79
C LEU A 70 -1.72 3.00 -13.95
N GLN A 71 -1.51 4.32 -13.91
CA GLN A 71 -1.92 5.26 -14.95
C GLN A 71 -0.79 5.65 -15.93
N ASP A 72 0.42 5.10 -15.77
CA ASP A 72 1.55 5.39 -16.67
C ASP A 72 1.45 4.56 -17.96
N PRO A 73 1.35 5.20 -19.17
CA PRO A 73 1.16 4.47 -20.43
C PRO A 73 2.31 3.51 -20.76
N LEU A 74 3.54 3.81 -20.35
CA LEU A 74 4.68 2.92 -20.58
C LEU A 74 4.56 1.64 -19.74
N LEU A 75 4.17 1.77 -18.48
CA LEU A 75 4.00 0.61 -17.59
C LEU A 75 2.76 -0.20 -17.98
N GLN A 76 1.69 0.44 -18.45
CA GLN A 76 0.52 -0.23 -19.00
C GLN A 76 0.87 -1.08 -20.24
N GLU A 77 1.61 -0.52 -21.19
CA GLU A 77 2.09 -1.24 -22.37
C GLU A 77 2.98 -2.43 -21.98
N ARG A 78 3.90 -2.22 -21.04
CA ARG A 78 4.80 -3.27 -20.54
C ARG A 78 4.06 -4.37 -19.81
N TYR A 79 3.04 -4.01 -19.03
CA TYR A 79 2.20 -5.00 -18.36
C TYR A 79 1.42 -5.87 -19.37
N VAL A 80 0.83 -5.29 -20.40
CA VAL A 80 0.14 -6.05 -21.45
C VAL A 80 1.11 -7.03 -22.13
N ALA A 81 2.32 -6.58 -22.44
CA ALA A 81 3.35 -7.45 -23.01
C ALA A 81 3.79 -8.55 -22.04
N HIS A 82 3.89 -8.24 -20.75
CA HIS A 82 4.24 -9.20 -19.69
C HIS A 82 3.17 -10.29 -19.55
N VAL A 83 1.92 -9.91 -19.34
CA VAL A 83 0.82 -10.88 -19.15
C VAL A 83 0.58 -11.72 -20.41
N THR A 84 0.81 -11.16 -21.61
CA THR A 84 0.71 -11.90 -22.88
C THR A 84 1.76 -13.01 -22.94
N ARG A 85 3.01 -12.74 -22.56
CA ARG A 85 4.05 -13.79 -22.48
C ARG A 85 3.71 -14.88 -21.47
N LEU A 86 3.11 -14.52 -20.33
CA LEU A 86 2.66 -15.50 -19.34
C LEU A 86 1.51 -16.37 -19.86
N MET A 87 0.60 -15.81 -20.66
CA MET A 87 -0.43 -16.57 -21.36
C MET A 87 0.18 -17.60 -22.31
N GLU A 88 1.09 -17.16 -23.20
CA GLU A 88 1.79 -18.03 -24.15
C GLU A 88 2.57 -19.15 -23.44
N LEU A 89 3.27 -18.83 -22.34
CA LEU A 89 3.97 -19.82 -21.53
C LEU A 89 2.99 -20.83 -20.93
N SER A 90 1.90 -20.37 -20.35
CA SER A 90 0.90 -21.28 -19.74
C SER A 90 0.21 -22.16 -20.77
N GLU A 91 -0.05 -21.70 -21.99
CA GLU A 91 -0.55 -22.51 -23.11
C GLU A 91 0.47 -23.59 -23.48
N SER A 92 1.75 -23.24 -23.62
CA SER A 92 2.84 -24.19 -23.87
C SER A 92 2.97 -25.22 -22.76
N GLU A 93 2.75 -24.83 -21.50
CA GLU A 93 2.75 -25.76 -20.35
C GLU A 93 1.55 -26.72 -20.36
N VAL A 94 0.37 -26.29 -20.79
CA VAL A 94 -0.79 -27.16 -20.97
C VAL A 94 -0.48 -28.27 -21.99
N GLU A 95 0.15 -27.92 -23.11
CA GLU A 95 0.54 -28.87 -24.14
C GLU A 95 1.67 -29.80 -23.67
N ARG A 96 2.72 -29.25 -23.06
CA ARG A 96 3.88 -30.00 -22.56
C ARG A 96 3.47 -31.05 -21.53
N ASN A 97 2.54 -30.70 -20.65
CA ASN A 97 2.06 -31.59 -19.59
C ASN A 97 0.84 -32.43 -20.00
N SER A 98 0.57 -32.60 -21.30
CA SER A 98 -0.59 -33.34 -21.81
C SER A 98 -0.74 -34.78 -21.27
N LYS A 99 0.35 -35.40 -20.82
CA LYS A 99 0.38 -36.77 -20.25
C LYS A 99 0.27 -36.81 -18.72
N ASP A 100 0.46 -35.67 -18.05
CA ASP A 100 0.31 -35.54 -16.60
C ASP A 100 -0.92 -34.68 -16.29
N SER A 101 -2.00 -35.31 -15.86
CA SER A 101 -3.29 -34.65 -15.64
C SER A 101 -3.24 -33.60 -14.53
N ARG A 102 -2.37 -33.79 -13.52
CA ARG A 102 -2.25 -32.82 -12.38
C ARG A 102 -1.46 -31.56 -12.81
N LEU A 103 -0.30 -31.74 -13.43
CA LEU A 103 0.48 -30.62 -13.94
C LEU A 103 -0.29 -29.86 -15.03
N ARG A 104 -0.98 -30.58 -15.92
CA ARG A 104 -1.83 -29.97 -16.93
C ARG A 104 -2.95 -29.13 -16.32
N ALA A 105 -3.62 -29.62 -15.27
CA ALA A 105 -4.67 -28.85 -14.57
C ALA A 105 -4.14 -27.56 -13.94
N LEU A 106 -2.94 -27.58 -13.37
CA LEU A 106 -2.29 -26.41 -12.83
C LEU A 106 -1.90 -25.41 -13.94
N ALA A 107 -1.33 -25.88 -15.04
CA ALA A 107 -1.04 -25.03 -16.20
C ALA A 107 -2.31 -24.38 -16.76
N GLU A 108 -3.41 -25.13 -16.84
CA GLU A 108 -4.71 -24.61 -17.27
C GLU A 108 -5.27 -23.56 -16.30
N MET A 109 -5.13 -23.76 -15.00
CA MET A 109 -5.49 -22.76 -13.98
C MET A 109 -4.76 -21.42 -14.24
N TYR A 110 -3.46 -21.46 -14.49
CA TYR A 110 -2.69 -20.25 -14.79
C TYR A 110 -3.05 -19.65 -16.15
N ARG A 111 -3.32 -20.48 -17.16
CA ARG A 111 -3.79 -19.99 -18.47
C ARG A 111 -5.10 -19.20 -18.32
N VAL A 112 -6.04 -19.71 -17.54
CA VAL A 112 -7.31 -19.03 -17.25
C VAL A 112 -7.06 -17.73 -16.49
N LEU A 113 -6.21 -17.74 -15.45
CA LEU A 113 -5.85 -16.57 -14.66
C LEU A 113 -5.26 -15.45 -15.53
N PHE A 114 -4.23 -15.76 -16.31
CA PHE A 114 -3.55 -14.75 -17.12
C PHE A 114 -4.44 -14.23 -18.26
N THR A 115 -5.26 -15.09 -18.85
CA THR A 115 -6.24 -14.70 -19.88
C THR A 115 -7.28 -13.73 -19.28
N ASP A 116 -7.82 -14.04 -18.10
CA ASP A 116 -8.77 -13.13 -17.44
C ASP A 116 -8.09 -11.81 -17.03
N CYS A 117 -6.89 -11.86 -16.48
CA CYS A 117 -6.15 -10.65 -16.12
C CYS A 117 -5.93 -9.73 -17.33
N ARG A 118 -5.50 -10.29 -18.47
CA ARG A 118 -5.34 -9.51 -19.69
C ARG A 118 -6.67 -8.91 -20.15
N ARG A 119 -7.73 -9.72 -20.20
CA ARG A 119 -9.07 -9.27 -20.63
C ARG A 119 -9.61 -8.16 -19.71
N VAL A 120 -9.54 -8.34 -18.41
CA VAL A 120 -9.98 -7.33 -17.43
C VAL A 120 -9.22 -6.03 -17.63
N PHE A 121 -7.89 -6.11 -17.75
CA PHE A 121 -7.05 -4.93 -17.88
C PHE A 121 -7.29 -4.18 -19.19
N THR A 122 -7.36 -4.91 -20.33
CA THR A 122 -7.43 -4.28 -21.66
C THR A 122 -8.85 -3.98 -22.13
N GLU A 123 -9.80 -4.89 -21.90
CA GLU A 123 -11.13 -4.82 -22.50
C GLU A 123 -12.17 -4.26 -21.52
N GLU A 124 -12.12 -4.65 -20.26
CA GLU A 124 -13.12 -4.27 -19.26
C GLU A 124 -12.86 -2.86 -18.70
N TYR A 125 -11.60 -2.56 -18.35
CA TYR A 125 -11.24 -1.26 -17.77
C TYR A 125 -10.35 -0.39 -18.67
N GLY A 126 -10.10 -0.78 -19.91
CA GLY A 126 -9.39 0.07 -20.88
C GLY A 126 -8.03 0.57 -20.39
N LEU A 127 -7.26 -0.31 -19.70
CA LEU A 127 -5.96 -0.07 -19.07
C LEU A 127 -6.01 0.73 -17.73
N ASP A 128 -7.17 1.24 -17.30
CA ASP A 128 -7.29 2.06 -16.09
C ASP A 128 -7.93 1.28 -14.92
N LEU A 129 -7.12 0.56 -14.14
CA LEU A 129 -7.59 -0.12 -12.92
C LEU A 129 -7.99 0.83 -11.80
N VAL A 130 -7.54 2.08 -11.83
CA VAL A 130 -7.95 3.10 -10.84
C VAL A 130 -9.46 3.38 -10.99
N GLN A 131 -9.97 3.32 -12.21
CA GLN A 131 -11.41 3.43 -12.47
C GLN A 131 -12.20 2.26 -11.86
N ALA A 132 -11.66 1.04 -11.86
CA ALA A 132 -12.33 -0.09 -11.22
C ALA A 132 -12.61 0.20 -9.74
N PHE A 133 -11.60 0.66 -9.01
CA PHE A 133 -11.76 1.02 -7.60
C PHE A 133 -12.74 2.19 -7.37
N ARG A 134 -12.73 3.19 -8.27
CA ARG A 134 -13.73 4.28 -8.24
C ARG A 134 -15.15 3.74 -8.35
N THR A 135 -15.40 2.77 -9.22
CA THR A 135 -16.73 2.16 -9.38
C THR A 135 -17.26 1.57 -8.07
N PHE A 136 -16.42 0.85 -7.31
CA PHE A 136 -16.83 0.30 -6.02
C PHE A 136 -16.98 1.36 -4.93
N ARG A 137 -16.19 2.43 -4.96
CA ARG A 137 -16.41 3.60 -4.07
C ARG A 137 -17.77 4.23 -4.36
N ASP A 138 -18.06 4.50 -5.64
CA ASP A 138 -19.30 5.17 -6.05
C ASP A 138 -20.54 4.30 -5.77
N ALA A 139 -20.36 2.97 -5.77
CA ALA A 139 -21.36 2.00 -5.31
C ALA A 139 -21.47 1.91 -3.76
N GLY A 140 -20.69 2.70 -3.03
CA GLY A 140 -20.70 2.70 -1.56
C GLY A 140 -20.12 1.43 -0.92
N LYS A 141 -19.27 0.69 -1.62
CA LYS A 141 -18.64 -0.54 -1.12
C LYS A 141 -17.25 -0.29 -0.53
N LEU A 142 -16.50 0.63 -1.11
CA LEU A 142 -15.16 1.00 -0.66
C LEU A 142 -15.11 2.45 -0.18
N ASP A 143 -14.38 2.68 0.91
CA ASP A 143 -13.84 3.99 1.26
C ASP A 143 -12.39 4.05 0.76
N LEU A 144 -12.14 4.87 -0.26
CA LEU A 144 -10.81 5.03 -0.84
C LEU A 144 -10.07 6.14 -0.10
N VAL A 145 -8.94 5.80 0.50
CA VAL A 145 -8.09 6.74 1.22
C VAL A 145 -6.72 6.87 0.56
N THR A 146 -6.01 7.94 0.87
CA THR A 146 -4.66 8.18 0.35
C THR A 146 -3.58 7.69 1.32
N CYS A 147 -2.31 7.88 0.92
CA CYS A 147 -1.12 7.69 1.73
C CYS A 147 -0.19 8.90 1.57
N GLY A 148 0.99 8.93 2.19
CA GLY A 148 1.99 9.98 1.91
C GLY A 148 2.36 10.05 0.43
N ALA A 149 2.66 11.24 -0.10
CA ALA A 149 2.85 11.48 -1.54
C ALA A 149 3.80 10.49 -2.23
N THR A 150 4.92 10.18 -1.61
CA THR A 150 5.85 9.15 -2.07
C THR A 150 6.14 8.10 -0.99
N HIS A 151 5.17 7.88 -0.12
CA HIS A 151 5.32 7.01 1.04
C HIS A 151 6.48 7.44 1.97
N GLY A 152 6.70 8.75 2.10
CA GLY A 152 7.77 9.28 2.95
C GLY A 152 7.51 9.02 4.44
N TYR A 153 8.52 8.53 5.18
CA TYR A 153 8.39 8.24 6.60
C TYR A 153 8.35 9.53 7.43
N LEU A 154 7.15 10.02 7.71
CA LEU A 154 6.91 11.35 8.29
C LEU A 154 7.62 11.62 9.63
N PRO A 155 7.73 10.65 10.59
CA PRO A 155 8.40 10.92 11.87
C PRO A 155 9.86 11.37 11.74
N LEU A 156 10.57 10.92 10.71
CA LEU A 156 11.95 11.34 10.46
C LEU A 156 12.07 12.63 9.63
N MET A 157 10.93 13.25 9.31
CA MET A 157 10.84 14.59 8.67
C MET A 157 10.28 15.66 9.62
N GLU A 158 9.93 15.33 10.85
CA GLU A 158 9.27 16.21 11.82
C GLU A 158 9.92 17.60 11.93
N GLN A 159 11.24 17.67 11.88
CA GLN A 159 12.00 18.93 11.95
C GLN A 159 11.95 19.79 10.66
N PHE A 160 11.26 19.32 9.61
CA PHE A 160 11.10 20.02 8.33
C PHE A 160 9.62 20.16 7.96
N PRO A 161 8.91 21.15 8.53
CA PRO A 161 7.47 21.33 8.33
C PRO A 161 7.04 21.34 6.86
N ALA A 162 7.80 22.04 6.00
CA ALA A 162 7.54 22.08 4.57
C ALA A 162 7.58 20.70 3.91
N ALA A 163 8.49 19.83 4.33
CA ALA A 163 8.59 18.48 3.79
C ALA A 163 7.41 17.60 4.23
N VAL A 164 7.01 17.66 5.50
CA VAL A 164 5.83 16.95 6.02
C VAL A 164 4.57 17.42 5.29
N ARG A 165 4.36 18.74 5.23
CA ARG A 165 3.20 19.35 4.56
C ARG A 165 3.14 18.96 3.09
N SER A 166 4.27 18.94 2.38
CA SER A 166 4.33 18.55 0.97
C SER A 166 3.94 17.09 0.75
N GLN A 167 4.39 16.17 1.61
CA GLN A 167 3.99 14.76 1.54
C GLN A 167 2.47 14.59 1.73
N ILE A 168 1.84 15.31 2.63
CA ILE A 168 0.40 15.18 2.89
C ILE A 168 -0.41 15.92 1.82
N ARG A 169 -0.04 17.14 1.48
CA ARG A 169 -0.75 17.96 0.48
C ARG A 169 -0.77 17.31 -0.90
N LEU A 170 0.39 16.88 -1.40
CA LEU A 170 0.47 16.21 -2.70
C LEU A 170 -0.30 14.89 -2.73
N ALA A 171 -0.35 14.18 -1.60
CA ALA A 171 -1.15 12.97 -1.50
C ALA A 171 -2.66 13.26 -1.68
N VAL A 172 -3.17 14.30 -1.03
CA VAL A 172 -4.56 14.74 -1.17
C VAL A 172 -4.84 15.24 -2.59
N GLU A 173 -3.93 16.03 -3.17
CA GLU A 173 -4.04 16.52 -4.55
C GLU A 173 -4.02 15.36 -5.57
N SER A 174 -3.13 14.40 -5.40
CA SER A 174 -3.04 13.19 -6.22
C SER A 174 -4.34 12.37 -6.17
N HIS A 175 -4.85 12.14 -4.98
CA HIS A 175 -6.12 11.43 -4.79
C HIS A 175 -7.27 12.16 -5.50
N ARG A 176 -7.35 13.48 -5.34
CA ARG A 176 -8.39 14.29 -6.01
C ARG A 176 -8.28 14.22 -7.53
N ASN A 177 -7.07 14.33 -8.07
CA ASN A 177 -6.84 14.32 -9.51
C ASN A 177 -7.14 12.95 -10.14
N SER A 178 -6.77 11.86 -9.48
CA SER A 178 -6.92 10.50 -10.02
C SER A 178 -8.27 9.87 -9.69
N LEU A 179 -8.84 10.18 -8.53
CA LEU A 179 -10.08 9.56 -8.05
C LEU A 179 -11.29 10.49 -8.07
N GLY A 180 -11.10 11.79 -8.34
CA GLY A 180 -12.20 12.76 -8.51
C GLY A 180 -12.84 13.22 -7.19
N ALA A 181 -12.29 12.85 -6.02
CA ALA A 181 -12.78 13.23 -4.71
C ALA A 181 -11.63 13.49 -3.74
N SER A 182 -11.84 14.29 -2.71
CA SER A 182 -10.88 14.41 -1.61
C SER A 182 -10.97 13.19 -0.70
N PRO A 183 -9.84 12.65 -0.21
CA PRO A 183 -9.86 11.53 0.72
C PRO A 183 -10.39 11.98 2.10
N ALA A 184 -11.25 11.17 2.71
CA ALA A 184 -11.66 11.39 4.10
C ALA A 184 -10.58 10.92 5.09
N GLY A 185 -9.81 9.89 4.73
CA GLY A 185 -8.76 9.30 5.55
C GLY A 185 -7.41 9.23 4.85
N ILE A 186 -6.38 8.97 5.65
CA ILE A 186 -5.02 8.73 5.19
C ILE A 186 -4.41 7.54 5.93
N TRP A 187 -3.71 6.69 5.18
CA TRP A 187 -2.76 5.75 5.75
C TRP A 187 -1.44 6.47 5.94
N LEU A 188 -1.03 6.72 7.18
CA LEU A 188 0.31 7.24 7.43
C LEU A 188 1.33 6.18 7.02
N PRO A 189 2.33 6.52 6.20
CA PRO A 189 3.38 5.59 5.84
C PRO A 189 3.92 4.87 7.08
N GLU A 190 3.84 3.51 7.08
CA GLU A 190 4.33 2.64 8.16
C GLU A 190 3.59 2.82 9.50
N CYS A 191 2.35 3.31 9.50
CA CYS A 191 1.65 3.79 10.68
C CYS A 191 2.49 4.79 11.51
N GLY A 192 3.38 5.50 10.84
CA GLY A 192 4.35 6.41 11.45
C GLY A 192 3.68 7.69 11.96
N TYR A 193 3.48 7.76 13.26
CA TYR A 193 2.88 8.92 13.95
C TYR A 193 3.94 9.66 14.77
N PHE A 194 3.94 10.98 14.72
CA PHE A 194 4.66 11.85 15.64
C PHE A 194 3.71 12.92 16.19
N HIS A 195 4.04 13.50 17.34
CA HIS A 195 3.19 14.49 17.99
C HIS A 195 3.04 15.75 17.14
N GLY A 196 1.81 16.12 16.79
CA GLY A 196 1.51 17.28 15.93
C GLY A 196 1.29 16.94 14.44
N VAL A 197 1.49 15.68 14.01
CA VAL A 197 1.20 15.30 12.61
C VAL A 197 -0.29 15.47 12.29
N ASP A 198 -1.16 15.30 13.27
CA ASP A 198 -2.61 15.49 13.15
C ASP A 198 -3.01 16.91 12.73
N GLU A 199 -2.21 17.91 13.06
CA GLU A 199 -2.43 19.30 12.66
C GLU A 199 -2.22 19.48 11.15
N TYR A 200 -1.18 18.86 10.57
CA TYR A 200 -0.98 18.82 9.12
C TYR A 200 -2.09 18.05 8.40
N LEU A 201 -2.60 16.97 9.03
CA LEU A 201 -3.73 16.22 8.47
C LEU A 201 -5.00 17.07 8.44
N ALA A 202 -5.29 17.79 9.52
CA ALA A 202 -6.44 18.68 9.64
C ALA A 202 -6.37 19.84 8.63
N GLU A 203 -5.18 20.42 8.38
CA GLU A 203 -4.95 21.45 7.34
C GLU A 203 -5.42 20.97 5.95
N GLN A 204 -5.32 19.68 5.67
CA GLN A 204 -5.71 19.10 4.38
C GLN A 204 -7.12 18.47 4.38
N GLY A 205 -7.88 18.64 5.47
CA GLY A 205 -9.24 18.15 5.60
C GLY A 205 -9.34 16.63 5.85
N ILE A 206 -8.25 15.99 6.26
CA ILE A 206 -8.25 14.58 6.64
C ILE A 206 -8.98 14.41 7.98
N ARG A 207 -9.95 13.51 8.01
CA ARG A 207 -10.83 13.25 9.15
C ARG A 207 -10.35 12.12 10.03
N TYR A 208 -9.60 11.15 9.46
CA TYR A 208 -9.10 10.00 10.22
C TYR A 208 -7.80 9.40 9.67
N THR A 209 -7.12 8.68 10.56
CA THR A 209 -5.90 7.93 10.24
C THR A 209 -5.77 6.69 11.12
N PHE A 210 -4.70 5.91 10.91
CA PHE A 210 -4.42 4.66 11.59
C PHE A 210 -3.06 4.69 12.28
N VAL A 211 -2.97 3.99 13.41
CA VAL A 211 -1.72 3.73 14.14
C VAL A 211 -1.66 2.28 14.61
N ASP A 212 -0.50 1.83 15.05
CA ASP A 212 -0.41 0.53 15.71
C ASP A 212 -1.04 0.59 17.13
N THR A 213 -1.38 -0.54 17.69
CA THR A 213 -2.07 -0.70 18.99
C THR A 213 -1.43 0.16 20.10
N HIS A 214 -0.10 0.13 20.23
CA HIS A 214 0.62 0.87 21.28
C HIS A 214 0.53 2.39 21.09
N GLY A 215 0.33 2.89 19.87
CA GLY A 215 0.13 4.31 19.59
C GLY A 215 -1.10 4.87 20.31
N ILE A 216 -2.20 4.11 20.33
CA ILE A 216 -3.40 4.46 21.11
C ILE A 216 -3.21 4.19 22.62
N LEU A 217 -2.68 3.01 23.00
CA LEU A 217 -2.54 2.63 24.40
C LEU A 217 -1.65 3.57 25.20
N ASN A 218 -0.71 4.25 24.54
CA ASN A 218 0.19 5.22 25.17
C ASN A 218 -0.32 6.66 25.14
N ALA A 219 -1.52 6.92 24.59
CA ALA A 219 -2.11 8.26 24.54
C ALA A 219 -2.35 8.88 25.93
N ALA A 220 -2.47 10.19 25.97
CA ALA A 220 -2.80 10.97 27.16
C ALA A 220 -4.01 11.90 26.90
N PRO A 221 -5.10 11.77 27.71
CA PRO A 221 -5.33 10.77 28.76
C PRO A 221 -5.41 9.35 28.22
N LYS A 222 -5.24 8.36 29.06
CA LYS A 222 -5.32 6.94 28.68
C LYS A 222 -6.69 6.61 28.05
N PRO A 223 -6.73 5.76 26.99
CA PRO A 223 -7.97 5.42 26.31
C PRO A 223 -8.89 4.61 27.22
N LYS A 224 -10.17 5.00 27.32
CA LYS A 224 -11.18 4.29 28.11
C LYS A 224 -11.49 2.90 27.54
N PHE A 225 -11.43 2.77 26.22
CA PHE A 225 -11.84 1.56 25.51
C PHE A 225 -10.69 0.88 24.75
N GLY A 226 -9.44 1.18 25.15
CA GLY A 226 -8.25 0.63 24.48
C GLY A 226 -8.27 0.92 22.97
N PRO A 227 -7.93 -0.07 22.11
CA PRO A 227 -7.89 0.11 20.66
C PRO A 227 -9.26 -0.04 19.98
N TYR A 228 -10.35 -0.29 20.73
CA TYR A 228 -11.67 -0.66 20.20
C TYR A 228 -12.64 0.50 20.06
N SER A 229 -12.16 1.72 20.21
CA SER A 229 -12.85 2.97 19.87
C SER A 229 -11.79 3.99 19.48
N PRO A 230 -11.99 4.79 18.42
CA PRO A 230 -11.00 5.80 18.03
C PRO A 230 -10.84 6.84 19.13
N LEU A 231 -9.65 7.45 19.15
CA LEU A 231 -9.40 8.70 19.87
C LEU A 231 -9.50 9.86 18.88
N VAL A 232 -9.99 10.98 19.31
CA VAL A 232 -9.96 12.23 18.53
C VAL A 232 -8.81 13.08 19.03
N THR A 233 -7.94 13.53 18.15
CA THR A 233 -6.83 14.41 18.50
C THR A 233 -7.34 15.84 18.78
N PRO A 234 -6.52 16.71 19.40
CA PRO A 234 -6.87 18.12 19.55
C PRO A 234 -7.17 18.83 18.23
N ALA A 235 -6.55 18.41 17.12
CA ALA A 235 -6.82 18.92 15.79
C ALA A 235 -8.14 18.41 15.17
N GLY A 236 -8.86 17.50 15.86
CA GLY A 236 -10.13 16.96 15.39
C GLY A 236 -10.01 15.73 14.49
N VAL A 237 -8.82 15.16 14.33
CA VAL A 237 -8.59 13.95 13.54
C VAL A 237 -8.86 12.71 14.39
N ALA A 238 -9.70 11.81 13.90
CA ALA A 238 -9.94 10.52 14.55
C ALA A 238 -8.78 9.55 14.25
N VAL A 239 -8.27 8.87 15.26
CA VAL A 239 -7.17 7.91 15.13
C VAL A 239 -7.65 6.54 15.55
N PHE A 240 -7.54 5.58 14.63
CA PHE A 240 -7.89 4.18 14.83
C PHE A 240 -6.66 3.34 15.07
N ALA A 241 -6.76 2.32 15.91
CA ALA A 241 -5.65 1.41 16.19
C ALA A 241 -5.85 0.05 15.52
N ARG A 242 -4.76 -0.51 15.05
CA ARG A 242 -4.71 -1.91 14.62
C ARG A 242 -5.09 -2.85 15.78
N ASP A 243 -5.99 -3.80 15.51
CA ASP A 243 -6.25 -4.89 16.44
C ASP A 243 -5.17 -5.98 16.30
N PHE A 244 -4.55 -6.34 17.40
CA PHE A 244 -3.43 -7.29 17.41
C PHE A 244 -3.88 -8.72 17.06
N GLU A 245 -5.05 -9.14 17.53
CA GLU A 245 -5.52 -10.52 17.38
C GLU A 245 -5.88 -10.82 15.93
N SER A 246 -6.69 -9.98 15.29
CA SER A 246 -7.05 -10.12 13.88
C SER A 246 -5.82 -10.03 12.97
N SER A 247 -4.88 -9.14 13.31
CA SER A 247 -3.62 -9.03 12.57
C SER A 247 -2.79 -10.32 12.64
N LYS A 248 -2.65 -10.91 13.83
CA LYS A 248 -1.87 -12.14 14.03
C LYS A 248 -2.45 -13.32 13.24
N GLN A 249 -3.78 -13.45 13.17
CA GLN A 249 -4.45 -14.52 12.44
C GLN A 249 -4.19 -14.50 10.93
N VAL A 250 -3.84 -13.36 10.36
CA VAL A 250 -3.60 -13.20 8.92
C VAL A 250 -2.11 -12.99 8.61
N TRP A 251 -1.38 -12.18 9.41
CA TRP A 251 0.03 -11.87 9.14
C TRP A 251 1.03 -12.94 9.57
N SER A 252 0.72 -13.74 10.61
CA SER A 252 1.71 -14.66 11.15
C SER A 252 2.01 -15.80 10.17
N SER A 253 3.26 -15.93 9.75
CA SER A 253 3.72 -17.06 8.93
C SER A 253 3.69 -18.40 9.66
N LYS A 254 3.55 -18.39 10.99
CA LYS A 254 3.54 -19.61 11.83
C LYS A 254 2.16 -19.99 12.33
N GLU A 255 1.32 -18.99 12.60
CA GLU A 255 0.02 -19.17 13.24
C GLU A 255 -1.13 -18.58 12.42
N GLY A 256 -0.81 -17.81 11.37
CA GLY A 256 -1.79 -17.20 10.48
C GLY A 256 -2.26 -18.15 9.38
N TYR A 257 -3.41 -17.86 8.82
CA TYR A 257 -4.01 -18.64 7.74
C TYR A 257 -3.08 -18.82 6.52
N PRO A 258 -2.31 -17.80 6.07
CA PRO A 258 -1.43 -17.93 4.91
C PRO A 258 -0.37 -19.03 4.99
N GLY A 259 -0.07 -19.50 6.20
CA GLY A 259 0.87 -20.60 6.44
C GLY A 259 0.27 -22.00 6.33
N ASP A 260 -1.00 -22.16 5.95
CA ASP A 260 -1.65 -23.47 5.81
C ASP A 260 -0.94 -24.33 4.78
N PRO A 261 -0.59 -25.60 5.11
CA PRO A 261 0.14 -26.51 4.22
C PRO A 261 -0.54 -26.80 2.87
N TYR A 262 -1.83 -26.56 2.75
CA TYR A 262 -2.58 -26.77 1.51
C TYR A 262 -2.61 -25.55 0.59
N TYR A 263 -2.15 -24.39 1.06
CA TYR A 263 -2.09 -23.18 0.26
C TYR A 263 -0.88 -23.17 -0.68
N ARG A 264 -0.97 -22.37 -1.75
CA ARG A 264 0.08 -22.23 -2.76
C ARG A 264 1.38 -21.71 -2.12
N ASP A 265 2.49 -22.38 -2.40
CA ASP A 265 3.81 -21.91 -1.97
C ASP A 265 4.20 -20.64 -2.73
N PHE A 266 4.64 -19.63 -1.99
CA PHE A 266 5.05 -18.37 -2.58
C PHE A 266 6.44 -18.45 -3.24
N TYR A 267 7.36 -19.19 -2.65
CA TYR A 267 8.78 -19.15 -3.01
C TYR A 267 9.15 -20.09 -4.16
N LYS A 268 8.48 -21.24 -4.29
CA LYS A 268 8.84 -22.26 -5.27
C LYS A 268 8.15 -22.00 -6.61
N ASP A 269 8.88 -21.33 -7.51
CA ASP A 269 8.40 -21.06 -8.87
C ASP A 269 8.87 -22.18 -9.83
N TYR A 270 7.93 -22.72 -10.57
CA TYR A 270 8.15 -23.85 -11.47
C TYR A 270 9.09 -23.50 -12.65
N SER A 271 9.21 -22.25 -13.02
CA SER A 271 10.12 -21.78 -14.07
C SER A 271 11.59 -22.12 -13.81
N TYR A 272 11.98 -22.28 -12.53
CA TYR A 272 13.34 -22.71 -12.18
C TYR A 272 13.64 -24.17 -12.48
N GLU A 273 12.62 -25.01 -12.67
CA GLU A 273 12.74 -26.42 -13.05
C GLU A 273 12.74 -26.62 -14.57
N LEU A 274 12.34 -25.60 -15.34
CA LEU A 274 12.26 -25.64 -16.78
C LEU A 274 13.62 -25.36 -17.44
N ASP A 275 13.82 -25.94 -18.65
CA ASP A 275 15.03 -25.68 -19.44
C ASP A 275 15.15 -24.20 -19.81
N MET A 276 16.38 -23.67 -19.78
CA MET A 276 16.63 -22.24 -20.04
C MET A 276 16.28 -21.84 -21.48
N ASP A 277 16.53 -22.70 -22.46
CA ASP A 277 16.22 -22.39 -23.84
C ASP A 277 14.69 -22.39 -24.08
N TYR A 278 13.97 -23.23 -23.34
CA TYR A 278 12.52 -23.26 -23.38
C TYR A 278 11.89 -21.99 -22.80
N ILE A 279 12.37 -21.50 -21.66
CA ILE A 279 11.80 -20.31 -21.01
C ILE A 279 12.32 -18.98 -21.57
N ARG A 280 13.40 -18.98 -22.32
CA ARG A 280 14.06 -17.77 -22.86
C ARG A 280 13.10 -16.79 -23.56
N PRO A 281 12.11 -17.21 -24.38
CA PRO A 281 11.17 -16.31 -25.03
C PRO A 281 10.27 -15.53 -24.05
N TYR A 282 10.09 -16.06 -22.85
CA TYR A 282 9.19 -15.52 -21.82
C TYR A 282 9.91 -14.66 -20.78
N LEU A 283 11.25 -14.65 -20.79
CA LEU A 283 12.07 -13.79 -19.95
C LEU A 283 12.05 -12.35 -20.49
N GLY A 284 12.52 -11.41 -19.67
CA GLY A 284 12.77 -10.04 -20.12
C GLY A 284 13.87 -9.92 -21.16
N HIS A 285 14.11 -8.72 -21.64
CA HIS A 285 15.13 -8.46 -22.67
C HIS A 285 16.57 -8.77 -22.22
N ASP A 286 16.82 -8.82 -20.93
CA ASP A 286 18.12 -9.20 -20.35
C ASP A 286 18.38 -10.71 -20.42
N GLY A 287 17.34 -11.52 -20.64
CA GLY A 287 17.41 -12.98 -20.70
C GLY A 287 17.88 -13.63 -19.39
N ILE A 288 17.80 -12.92 -18.28
CA ILE A 288 18.18 -13.43 -16.97
C ILE A 288 17.05 -14.32 -16.44
N ARG A 289 17.39 -15.51 -15.90
CA ARG A 289 16.42 -16.40 -15.27
C ARG A 289 15.83 -15.72 -14.04
N LYS A 290 14.51 -15.68 -13.98
CA LYS A 290 13.72 -15.15 -12.87
C LYS A 290 12.46 -16.00 -12.66
N ALA A 291 11.76 -15.79 -11.56
CA ALA A 291 10.41 -16.29 -11.37
C ALA A 291 9.48 -15.75 -12.46
N LEU A 292 8.65 -16.61 -13.02
CA LEU A 292 7.67 -16.28 -14.06
C LEU A 292 6.21 -16.36 -13.56
N GLY A 293 6.03 -16.55 -12.23
CA GLY A 293 4.70 -16.61 -11.62
C GLY A 293 3.99 -17.96 -11.78
N LEU A 294 4.62 -18.99 -12.34
CA LEU A 294 4.09 -20.36 -12.40
C LEU A 294 4.42 -21.11 -11.12
N LYS A 295 3.54 -21.08 -10.14
CA LYS A 295 3.78 -21.67 -8.82
C LYS A 295 2.89 -22.92 -8.66
N PHE A 296 3.42 -24.08 -9.02
CA PHE A 296 2.68 -25.34 -9.09
C PHE A 296 2.66 -26.13 -7.78
N TYR A 297 3.31 -25.63 -6.74
CA TYR A 297 3.47 -26.33 -5.48
C TYR A 297 2.65 -25.68 -4.35
N ARG A 298 2.24 -26.51 -3.39
CA ARG A 298 1.68 -26.07 -2.11
C ARG A 298 2.78 -25.95 -1.05
N ILE A 299 2.49 -25.30 0.07
CA ILE A 299 3.43 -25.11 1.18
C ILE A 299 3.94 -26.44 1.72
N THR A 300 3.08 -27.47 1.85
CA THR A 300 3.42 -28.85 2.27
C THR A 300 3.97 -28.97 3.69
N GLY A 301 4.46 -27.88 4.30
CA GLY A 301 5.14 -27.85 5.59
C GLY A 301 6.63 -27.48 5.44
N GLU A 302 7.41 -27.73 6.50
CA GLU A 302 8.86 -27.44 6.54
C GLU A 302 9.67 -28.51 5.79
N THR A 303 9.59 -28.53 4.48
CA THR A 303 10.33 -29.46 3.60
C THR A 303 10.65 -28.77 2.26
N ASP A 304 11.78 -29.13 1.67
CA ASP A 304 12.16 -28.71 0.31
C ASP A 304 11.46 -29.57 -0.75
N ASP A 305 10.98 -30.76 -0.37
CA ASP A 305 10.24 -31.69 -1.24
C ASP A 305 8.74 -31.32 -1.21
N LYS A 306 8.38 -30.35 -2.04
CA LYS A 306 7.02 -29.79 -2.10
C LYS A 306 6.09 -30.68 -2.92
N GLU A 307 4.85 -30.81 -2.46
CA GLU A 307 3.78 -31.47 -3.21
C GLU A 307 3.06 -30.49 -4.14
N LEU A 308 2.44 -31.03 -5.20
CA LEU A 308 1.67 -30.23 -6.14
C LEU A 308 0.47 -29.55 -5.44
N TYR A 309 0.20 -28.33 -5.83
CA TYR A 309 -0.93 -27.55 -5.37
C TYR A 309 -2.26 -28.18 -5.82
N GLU A 310 -3.22 -28.20 -4.93
CA GLU A 310 -4.58 -28.75 -5.15
C GLU A 310 -5.62 -27.63 -4.95
N PRO A 311 -6.01 -26.92 -6.02
CA PRO A 311 -6.88 -25.75 -5.92
C PRO A 311 -8.21 -25.99 -5.22
N GLU A 312 -8.81 -27.19 -5.38
CA GLU A 312 -10.09 -27.52 -4.75
C GLU A 312 -9.94 -27.65 -3.23
N VAL A 313 -8.89 -28.33 -2.77
CA VAL A 313 -8.60 -28.48 -1.34
C VAL A 313 -8.31 -27.10 -0.72
N ALA A 314 -7.54 -26.25 -1.42
CA ALA A 314 -7.28 -24.90 -0.96
C ALA A 314 -8.57 -24.07 -0.82
N ARG A 315 -9.53 -24.21 -1.75
CA ARG A 315 -10.82 -23.52 -1.65
C ARG A 315 -11.64 -23.98 -0.44
N GLU A 316 -11.63 -25.27 -0.12
CA GLU A 316 -12.29 -25.79 1.10
C GLU A 316 -11.66 -25.16 2.35
N ARG A 317 -10.32 -25.09 2.42
CA ARG A 317 -9.58 -24.45 3.52
C ARG A 317 -9.90 -22.95 3.62
N VAL A 318 -10.05 -22.25 2.51
CA VAL A 318 -10.46 -20.84 2.48
C VAL A 318 -11.80 -20.63 3.19
N VAL A 319 -12.78 -21.46 2.90
CA VAL A 319 -14.12 -21.36 3.52
C VAL A 319 -14.06 -21.63 5.03
N GLU A 320 -13.29 -22.65 5.45
CA GLU A 320 -13.07 -22.96 6.86
C GLU A 320 -12.39 -21.80 7.60
N HIS A 321 -11.34 -21.22 7.03
CA HIS A 321 -10.60 -20.11 7.63
C HIS A 321 -11.44 -18.83 7.68
N ALA A 322 -12.23 -18.54 6.66
CA ALA A 322 -13.16 -17.42 6.68
C ALA A 322 -14.22 -17.57 7.78
N ALA A 323 -14.82 -18.77 7.91
CA ALA A 323 -15.76 -19.06 8.97
C ALA A 323 -15.14 -18.96 10.37
N ASN A 324 -13.91 -19.45 10.53
CA ASN A 324 -13.15 -19.34 11.78
C ASN A 324 -12.86 -17.88 12.14
N PHE A 325 -12.46 -17.07 11.17
CA PHE A 325 -12.22 -15.64 11.42
C PHE A 325 -13.49 -14.91 11.86
N VAL A 326 -14.61 -15.15 11.17
CA VAL A 326 -15.93 -14.58 11.55
C VAL A 326 -16.30 -15.00 12.97
N PHE A 327 -16.22 -16.28 13.29
CA PHE A 327 -16.52 -16.80 14.64
C PHE A 327 -15.66 -16.12 15.74
N ASN A 328 -14.36 -15.95 15.49
CA ASN A 328 -13.48 -15.28 16.44
C ASN A 328 -13.85 -13.80 16.60
N ARG A 329 -14.21 -13.10 15.53
CA ARG A 329 -14.63 -11.69 15.59
C ARG A 329 -15.98 -11.52 16.25
N GLU A 330 -16.90 -12.46 16.06
CA GLU A 330 -18.19 -12.45 16.78
C GLU A 330 -17.98 -12.55 18.29
N ASN A 331 -17.20 -13.52 18.75
CA ASN A 331 -16.87 -13.68 20.17
C ASN A 331 -16.15 -12.46 20.75
N GLN A 332 -15.16 -11.93 20.03
CA GLN A 332 -14.43 -10.72 20.45
C GLN A 332 -15.37 -9.53 20.59
N ILE A 333 -16.19 -9.26 19.59
CA ILE A 333 -17.11 -8.12 19.57
C ILE A 333 -18.20 -8.27 20.65
N GLU A 334 -18.75 -9.47 20.86
CA GLU A 334 -19.71 -9.71 21.94
C GLU A 334 -19.13 -9.43 23.31
N HIS A 335 -17.92 -9.92 23.56
CA HIS A 335 -17.19 -9.67 24.81
C HIS A 335 -16.93 -8.17 25.03
N LEU A 336 -16.40 -7.50 23.99
CA LEU A 336 -16.08 -6.07 24.04
C LEU A 336 -17.35 -5.22 24.26
N HIS A 337 -18.44 -5.54 23.56
CA HIS A 337 -19.72 -4.85 23.73
C HIS A 337 -20.22 -4.94 25.18
N GLY A 338 -20.12 -6.13 25.79
CA GLY A 338 -20.49 -6.34 27.20
C GLY A 338 -19.68 -5.51 28.19
N ILE A 339 -18.37 -5.33 27.94
CA ILE A 339 -17.49 -4.54 28.79
C ILE A 339 -17.64 -3.04 28.57
N MET A 340 -17.73 -2.62 27.30
CA MET A 340 -17.72 -1.21 26.92
C MET A 340 -19.07 -0.53 27.12
N GLY A 341 -20.16 -1.28 27.10
CA GLY A 341 -21.53 -0.74 27.11
C GLY A 341 -21.88 0.09 25.86
N LYS A 342 -21.08 -0.03 24.80
CA LYS A 342 -21.29 0.60 23.49
C LYS A 342 -20.75 -0.33 22.39
N ARG A 343 -21.10 -0.05 21.12
CA ARG A 343 -20.61 -0.84 19.99
C ARG A 343 -19.10 -0.60 19.76
N PRO A 344 -18.25 -1.62 19.90
CA PRO A 344 -16.82 -1.51 19.58
C PRO A 344 -16.58 -1.51 18.08
N ILE A 345 -15.39 -1.04 17.66
CA ILE A 345 -14.83 -1.28 16.34
C ILE A 345 -13.52 -2.06 16.46
N VAL A 346 -13.42 -3.17 15.77
CA VAL A 346 -12.17 -3.92 15.56
C VAL A 346 -11.61 -3.51 14.21
N VAL A 347 -10.40 -2.95 14.18
CA VAL A 347 -9.75 -2.49 12.94
C VAL A 347 -8.64 -3.46 12.56
N ALA A 348 -8.76 -4.07 11.38
CA ALA A 348 -7.86 -5.09 10.87
C ALA A 348 -7.17 -4.61 9.58
N PRO A 349 -6.04 -3.89 9.70
CA PRO A 349 -5.30 -3.39 8.56
C PRO A 349 -4.25 -4.41 8.10
N TYR A 350 -4.09 -4.51 6.78
CA TYR A 350 -3.13 -5.39 6.11
C TYR A 350 -2.56 -4.69 4.87
N ASP A 351 -1.37 -5.10 4.44
CA ASP A 351 -0.92 -4.75 3.09
C ASP A 351 -1.79 -5.48 2.06
N ALA A 352 -2.23 -4.78 1.03
CA ALA A 352 -3.09 -5.36 0.01
C ALA A 352 -2.40 -6.48 -0.76
N GLU A 353 -1.08 -6.37 -0.98
CA GLU A 353 -0.27 -7.32 -1.72
C GLU A 353 -0.10 -8.65 -0.97
N LEU A 354 -0.41 -8.69 0.34
CA LEU A 354 -0.58 -9.96 1.05
C LEU A 354 -1.68 -10.80 0.39
N PHE A 355 -2.79 -10.16 -0.02
CA PHE A 355 -3.95 -10.83 -0.60
C PHE A 355 -3.75 -11.05 -2.10
N GLY A 356 -3.24 -12.23 -2.46
CA GLY A 356 -3.04 -12.69 -3.83
C GLY A 356 -1.57 -12.90 -4.18
N HIS A 357 -0.69 -11.94 -3.92
CA HIS A 357 0.73 -12.08 -4.22
C HIS A 357 1.43 -12.99 -3.19
N TRP A 358 1.47 -12.59 -1.91
CA TRP A 358 2.07 -13.39 -0.84
C TRP A 358 1.20 -14.57 -0.43
N TRP A 359 -0.10 -14.39 -0.38
CA TRP A 359 -1.12 -15.38 -0.07
C TRP A 359 -2.12 -15.47 -1.23
N PHE A 360 -1.88 -16.41 -2.13
CA PHE A 360 -2.64 -16.57 -3.38
C PHE A 360 -4.16 -16.68 -3.14
N GLU A 361 -4.55 -17.36 -2.09
CA GLU A 361 -5.94 -17.56 -1.71
C GLU A 361 -6.56 -16.35 -1.01
N GLY A 362 -5.78 -15.31 -0.71
CA GLY A 362 -6.24 -14.12 0.01
C GLY A 362 -7.48 -13.44 -0.57
N PRO A 363 -7.58 -13.19 -1.88
CA PRO A 363 -8.80 -12.62 -2.48
C PRO A 363 -10.01 -13.54 -2.36
N MET A 364 -9.82 -14.85 -2.46
CA MET A 364 -10.88 -15.86 -2.25
C MET A 364 -11.35 -15.88 -0.79
N TRP A 365 -10.39 -15.78 0.14
CA TRP A 365 -10.69 -15.69 1.57
C TRP A 365 -11.48 -14.42 1.90
N LEU A 366 -11.09 -13.28 1.33
CA LEU A 366 -11.80 -12.03 1.53
C LEU A 366 -13.25 -12.11 1.04
N GLU A 367 -13.45 -12.70 -0.12
CA GLU A 367 -14.79 -12.95 -0.67
C GLU A 367 -15.61 -13.88 0.25
N ALA A 368 -15.04 -15.03 0.65
CA ALA A 368 -15.69 -15.98 1.53
C ALA A 368 -16.03 -15.36 2.91
N PHE A 369 -15.14 -14.51 3.43
CA PHE A 369 -15.36 -13.76 4.66
C PHE A 369 -16.59 -12.84 4.56
N PHE A 370 -16.69 -11.99 3.53
CA PHE A 370 -17.82 -11.09 3.37
C PHE A 370 -19.13 -11.85 3.14
N ARG A 371 -19.10 -12.93 2.35
CA ARG A 371 -20.27 -13.81 2.18
C ARG A 371 -20.71 -14.39 3.51
N LYS A 372 -19.78 -14.86 4.33
CA LYS A 372 -20.08 -15.44 5.64
C LYS A 372 -20.70 -14.43 6.60
N VAL A 373 -20.17 -13.21 6.69
CA VAL A 373 -20.74 -12.13 7.50
C VAL A 373 -22.17 -11.80 7.03
N HIS A 374 -22.38 -11.71 5.72
CA HIS A 374 -23.69 -11.44 5.13
C HIS A 374 -24.71 -12.56 5.41
N GLU A 375 -24.31 -13.83 5.31
CA GLU A 375 -25.18 -14.98 5.56
C GLU A 375 -25.60 -15.11 7.01
N VAL A 376 -24.65 -14.98 7.94
CA VAL A 376 -24.90 -15.21 9.37
C VAL A 376 -25.77 -14.11 9.97
N GLN A 377 -25.64 -12.86 9.50
CA GLN A 377 -26.31 -11.68 10.10
C GLN A 377 -26.19 -11.64 11.63
N GLY A 378 -24.96 -11.95 12.09
CA GLY A 378 -24.61 -12.09 13.50
C GLY A 378 -24.44 -10.74 14.23
N PRO A 379 -23.67 -10.74 15.33
CA PRO A 379 -23.38 -9.52 16.09
C PRO A 379 -22.41 -8.57 15.41
N VAL A 380 -21.70 -9.02 14.36
CA VAL A 380 -20.66 -8.28 13.64
C VAL A 380 -21.22 -7.69 12.36
N ARG A 381 -20.92 -6.42 12.11
CA ARG A 381 -21.15 -5.75 10.83
C ARG A 381 -19.84 -5.20 10.28
N THR A 382 -19.66 -5.24 8.97
CA THR A 382 -18.52 -4.56 8.32
C THR A 382 -18.83 -3.07 8.15
N CYS A 383 -17.86 -2.21 8.41
CA CYS A 383 -17.96 -0.77 8.21
C CYS A 383 -16.61 -0.17 7.81
N THR A 384 -16.62 1.06 7.31
CA THR A 384 -15.42 1.87 7.20
C THR A 384 -15.20 2.70 8.47
N PRO A 385 -13.98 3.19 8.75
CA PRO A 385 -13.75 4.16 9.82
C PRO A 385 -14.64 5.40 9.69
N LEU A 386 -14.89 5.85 8.46
CA LEU A 386 -15.76 6.98 8.19
C LEU A 386 -17.19 6.70 8.63
N ASP A 387 -17.76 5.53 8.28
CA ASP A 387 -19.08 5.11 8.75
C ASP A 387 -19.17 5.11 10.27
N TYR A 388 -18.13 4.62 10.95
CA TYR A 388 -18.08 4.55 12.41
C TYR A 388 -18.05 5.93 13.06
N ILE A 389 -17.23 6.86 12.51
CA ILE A 389 -17.16 8.24 13.03
C ILE A 389 -18.51 8.94 12.92
N GLU A 390 -19.23 8.72 11.83
CA GLU A 390 -20.51 9.39 11.56
C GLU A 390 -21.67 8.84 12.41
N ASN A 391 -21.59 7.58 12.85
CA ASN A 391 -22.72 6.91 13.49
C ASN A 391 -22.54 6.64 15.00
N GLU A 392 -21.29 6.64 15.55
CA GLU A 392 -21.02 6.08 16.88
C GLU A 392 -20.45 7.06 17.92
N GLY A 393 -20.31 8.32 17.59
CA GLY A 393 -19.80 9.34 18.51
C GLY A 393 -20.68 9.57 19.77
N PRO A 394 -20.23 10.32 20.74
CA PRO A 394 -18.94 11.02 20.79
C PRO A 394 -17.76 10.13 21.18
N PHE A 395 -16.54 10.59 20.84
CA PHE A 395 -15.27 9.90 21.12
C PHE A 395 -14.43 10.67 22.13
N GLN A 396 -13.53 9.94 22.80
CA GLN A 396 -12.59 10.53 23.75
C GLN A 396 -11.53 11.34 22.99
N THR A 397 -11.26 12.56 23.48
CA THR A 397 -10.13 13.36 23.01
C THR A 397 -8.85 12.99 23.76
N ALA A 398 -7.75 12.82 23.03
CA ALA A 398 -6.44 12.52 23.60
C ALA A 398 -5.30 12.95 22.67
N ARG A 399 -4.12 13.16 23.24
CA ARG A 399 -2.86 13.34 22.50
C ARG A 399 -2.16 12.02 22.34
N LEU A 400 -1.71 11.76 21.10
CA LEU A 400 -0.89 10.60 20.79
C LEU A 400 0.57 11.01 20.72
N PHE A 401 1.44 10.01 20.86
CA PHE A 401 2.88 10.18 20.85
C PHE A 401 3.49 9.38 19.71
N HIS A 402 4.81 9.47 19.56
CA HIS A 402 5.55 8.76 18.53
C HIS A 402 5.27 7.25 18.55
N SER A 403 4.93 6.70 17.40
CA SER A 403 4.73 5.26 17.18
C SER A 403 4.88 4.92 15.70
N SER A 404 5.17 3.67 15.40
CA SER A 404 5.10 3.10 14.06
C SER A 404 4.70 1.63 14.17
N TRP A 405 4.29 1.03 13.06
CA TRP A 405 4.25 -0.43 13.05
C TRP A 405 5.66 -1.00 12.83
N GLY A 406 5.80 -2.31 12.60
CA GLY A 406 7.08 -2.96 12.38
C GLY A 406 7.85 -3.26 13.67
N TYR A 407 9.09 -3.71 13.51
CA TYR A 407 9.92 -4.20 14.61
C TYR A 407 10.11 -3.15 15.70
N LYS A 408 9.78 -3.50 16.94
CA LYS A 408 9.77 -2.69 18.17
C LYS A 408 8.81 -1.51 18.22
N GLY A 409 8.19 -1.09 17.10
CA GLY A 409 7.13 -0.08 17.10
C GLY A 409 7.56 1.39 17.19
N TYR A 410 8.85 1.70 17.12
CA TYR A 410 9.40 3.05 17.29
C TYR A 410 10.50 3.40 16.28
N SER A 411 10.23 3.16 15.00
CA SER A 411 11.09 3.55 13.85
C SER A 411 12.34 2.69 13.59
N GLU A 412 12.63 1.64 14.34
CA GLU A 412 13.88 0.86 14.20
C GLU A 412 14.08 0.22 12.82
N VAL A 413 13.01 0.00 12.08
CA VAL A 413 13.09 -0.49 10.70
C VAL A 413 13.68 0.59 9.79
N TRP A 414 13.24 1.84 9.97
CA TRP A 414 13.60 2.98 9.11
C TRP A 414 14.81 3.75 9.58
N LEU A 415 15.21 3.59 10.84
CA LEU A 415 16.40 4.23 11.41
C LEU A 415 17.24 3.23 12.21
N ASN A 416 18.31 2.74 11.60
CA ASN A 416 19.24 1.79 12.21
C ASN A 416 20.63 1.90 11.57
N SER A 417 21.58 1.07 12.01
CA SER A 417 22.98 1.11 11.53
C SER A 417 23.14 0.86 10.03
N GLY A 418 22.18 0.20 9.38
CA GLY A 418 22.22 -0.10 7.94
C GLY A 418 21.73 1.03 7.03
N ASN A 419 20.89 1.93 7.56
CA ASN A 419 20.22 2.95 6.75
C ASN A 419 20.31 4.39 7.28
N HIS A 420 20.81 4.62 8.51
CA HIS A 420 20.82 5.94 9.14
C HIS A 420 21.54 7.02 8.32
N TYR A 421 22.53 6.66 7.54
CA TYR A 421 23.36 7.61 6.77
C TYR A 421 22.53 8.39 5.73
N ILE A 422 21.42 7.83 5.21
CA ILE A 422 20.59 8.52 4.20
C ILE A 422 19.96 9.79 4.76
N TYR A 423 19.62 9.81 6.06
CA TYR A 423 18.85 10.92 6.65
C TYR A 423 19.63 12.23 6.72
N SER A 424 20.94 12.19 6.90
CA SER A 424 21.76 13.41 6.82
C SER A 424 21.66 14.11 5.46
N HIS A 425 21.56 13.31 4.39
CA HIS A 425 21.38 13.81 3.02
C HIS A 425 19.94 14.26 2.77
N LEU A 426 18.95 13.50 3.22
CA LEU A 426 17.54 13.86 3.07
C LEU A 426 17.19 15.15 3.81
N HIS A 427 17.69 15.31 5.04
CA HIS A 427 17.50 16.52 5.83
C HIS A 427 18.19 17.73 5.19
N SER A 428 19.42 17.55 4.70
CA SER A 428 20.11 18.61 3.96
C SER A 428 19.35 19.02 2.69
N ALA A 429 18.82 18.04 1.95
CA ALA A 429 18.04 18.28 0.74
C ALA A 429 16.70 18.98 1.06
N ALA A 430 16.00 18.58 2.13
CA ALA A 430 14.77 19.24 2.57
C ALA A 430 14.99 20.70 2.92
N LYS A 431 16.04 21.01 3.69
CA LYS A 431 16.44 22.39 4.00
C LYS A 431 16.72 23.21 2.75
N ARG A 432 17.54 22.65 1.83
CA ARG A 432 17.90 23.31 0.57
C ARG A 432 16.70 23.54 -0.34
N MET A 433 15.72 22.61 -0.35
CA MET A 433 14.51 22.80 -1.13
C MET A 433 13.66 23.95 -0.61
N THR A 434 13.55 24.08 0.71
CA THR A 434 12.90 25.24 1.37
C THR A 434 13.61 26.55 1.04
N GLU A 435 14.94 26.58 1.07
CA GLU A 435 15.75 27.75 0.65
C GLU A 435 15.44 28.15 -0.78
N LEU A 436 15.49 27.19 -1.73
CA LEU A 436 15.18 27.45 -3.14
C LEU A 436 13.76 27.98 -3.35
N ALA A 437 12.78 27.40 -2.67
CA ALA A 437 11.39 27.84 -2.78
C ALA A 437 11.18 29.28 -2.28
N LYS A 438 11.85 29.68 -1.19
CA LYS A 438 11.81 31.03 -0.65
C LYS A 438 12.58 32.05 -1.53
N GLU A 439 13.70 31.64 -2.12
CA GLU A 439 14.53 32.51 -2.98
C GLU A 439 13.89 32.76 -4.35
N HIS A 440 13.05 31.85 -4.81
CA HIS A 440 12.48 31.90 -6.17
C HIS A 440 10.94 31.86 -6.20
N PRO A 441 10.23 32.77 -5.51
CA PRO A 441 8.76 32.70 -5.41
C PRO A 441 8.05 32.89 -6.76
N HIS A 442 8.71 33.50 -7.74
CA HIS A 442 8.17 33.85 -9.05
C HIS A 442 9.00 33.28 -10.20
N ALA A 443 9.63 32.11 -10.02
CA ALA A 443 10.35 31.48 -11.12
C ALA A 443 9.40 31.03 -12.22
N GLU A 444 9.85 31.18 -13.47
CA GLU A 444 9.13 30.76 -14.68
C GLU A 444 10.06 30.00 -15.62
N GLY A 445 9.48 29.27 -16.59
CA GLY A 445 10.19 28.61 -17.66
C GLY A 445 11.17 27.54 -17.16
N LEU A 446 12.41 27.57 -17.67
CA LEU A 446 13.43 26.56 -17.36
C LEU A 446 13.75 26.47 -15.87
N ARG A 447 13.78 27.61 -15.18
CA ARG A 447 14.06 27.63 -13.73
C ARG A 447 12.91 27.00 -12.92
N GLU A 448 11.66 27.29 -13.26
CA GLU A 448 10.50 26.68 -12.61
C GLU A 448 10.49 25.16 -12.82
N ARG A 449 10.74 24.70 -14.05
CA ARG A 449 10.90 23.27 -14.35
C ARG A 449 11.97 22.62 -13.47
N ALA A 450 13.15 23.24 -13.36
CA ALA A 450 14.23 22.72 -12.55
C ALA A 450 13.89 22.65 -11.05
N LEU A 451 13.18 23.67 -10.52
CA LEU A 451 12.70 23.70 -9.14
C LEU A 451 11.65 22.62 -8.87
N ASN A 452 10.71 22.43 -9.79
CA ASN A 452 9.71 21.35 -9.71
C ASN A 452 10.37 19.97 -9.75
N GLN A 453 11.38 19.78 -10.62
CA GLN A 453 12.11 18.52 -10.67
C GLN A 453 12.95 18.29 -9.42
N ALA A 454 13.59 19.32 -8.86
CA ALA A 454 14.31 19.19 -7.60
C ALA A 454 13.37 18.74 -6.45
N ALA A 455 12.19 19.33 -6.33
CA ALA A 455 11.18 18.90 -5.37
C ALA A 455 10.75 17.44 -5.59
N ARG A 456 10.57 17.01 -6.84
CA ARG A 456 10.22 15.62 -7.21
C ARG A 456 11.31 14.63 -6.83
N GLU A 457 12.58 14.97 -7.10
CA GLU A 457 13.72 14.13 -6.70
C GLU A 457 13.82 13.97 -5.18
N LEU A 458 13.57 15.06 -4.42
CA LEU A 458 13.54 14.99 -2.96
C LEU A 458 12.40 14.08 -2.47
N LEU A 459 11.19 14.22 -2.98
CA LEU A 459 10.05 13.38 -2.62
C LEU A 459 10.35 11.91 -2.88
N LEU A 460 10.89 11.56 -4.05
CA LEU A 460 11.25 10.18 -4.41
C LEU A 460 12.39 9.62 -3.55
N ALA A 461 13.33 10.47 -3.13
CA ALA A 461 14.37 10.06 -2.20
C ALA A 461 13.84 9.75 -0.79
N GLN A 462 12.75 10.39 -0.38
CA GLN A 462 12.14 10.28 0.96
C GLN A 462 11.27 9.03 1.14
N ALA A 463 11.01 8.23 0.09
CA ALA A 463 10.20 7.02 0.22
C ALA A 463 10.75 6.09 1.30
N SER A 464 9.88 5.64 2.22
CA SER A 464 10.24 4.76 3.35
C SER A 464 10.76 3.40 2.86
N ASP A 465 10.30 2.98 1.68
CA ASP A 465 10.68 1.74 1.03
C ASP A 465 12.20 1.54 0.97
N TRP A 466 12.93 2.60 0.67
CA TRP A 466 14.39 2.48 0.54
C TRP A 466 15.04 2.07 1.85
N ALA A 467 14.66 2.70 2.95
CA ALA A 467 15.17 2.36 4.27
C ALA A 467 14.73 0.96 4.72
N PHE A 468 13.48 0.56 4.39
CA PHE A 468 12.94 -0.76 4.65
C PHE A 468 13.72 -1.84 3.88
N ILE A 469 13.89 -1.69 2.57
CA ILE A 469 14.62 -2.64 1.71
C ILE A 469 16.10 -2.76 2.14
N MET A 470 16.75 -1.65 2.52
CA MET A 470 18.10 -1.67 3.08
C MET A 470 18.16 -2.49 4.38
N LYS A 471 17.14 -2.43 5.23
CA LYS A 471 17.06 -3.17 6.49
C LYS A 471 16.81 -4.66 6.29
N THR A 472 15.89 -5.02 5.36
CA THR A 472 15.53 -6.42 5.10
C THR A 472 16.60 -7.16 4.29
N GLY A 473 17.41 -6.44 3.53
CA GLY A 473 18.51 -6.99 2.73
C GLY A 473 18.10 -7.52 1.35
N THR A 474 16.81 -7.72 1.11
CA THR A 474 16.31 -8.13 -0.20
C THR A 474 16.41 -6.94 -1.16
N MET A 475 17.20 -7.05 -2.25
CA MET A 475 17.39 -5.97 -3.21
C MET A 475 18.02 -4.67 -2.63
N ALA A 476 18.80 -4.77 -1.54
CA ALA A 476 19.38 -3.61 -0.85
C ALA A 476 20.23 -2.71 -1.76
N GLU A 477 20.96 -3.30 -2.72
CA GLU A 477 21.75 -2.53 -3.68
C GLU A 477 20.88 -1.61 -4.54
N TYR A 478 19.70 -2.08 -4.96
CA TYR A 478 18.74 -1.26 -5.70
C TYR A 478 18.28 -0.07 -4.87
N ALA A 479 17.89 -0.27 -3.60
CA ALA A 479 17.47 0.80 -2.71
C ALA A 479 18.58 1.84 -2.49
N HIS A 480 19.82 1.40 -2.28
CA HIS A 480 20.99 2.29 -2.21
C HIS A 480 21.18 3.11 -3.50
N LYS A 481 21.06 2.46 -4.66
CA LYS A 481 21.19 3.11 -5.97
C LYS A 481 20.09 4.14 -6.21
N ARG A 482 18.83 3.81 -5.85
CA ARG A 482 17.68 4.73 -5.97
C ARG A 482 17.89 5.97 -5.11
N THR A 483 18.14 5.79 -3.81
CA THR A 483 18.34 6.90 -2.87
C THR A 483 19.48 7.82 -3.30
N ARG A 484 20.66 7.24 -3.61
CA ARG A 484 21.82 8.02 -4.06
C ARG A 484 21.54 8.73 -5.38
N GLY A 485 20.85 8.09 -6.31
CA GLY A 485 20.48 8.67 -7.59
C GLY A 485 19.61 9.90 -7.45
N HIS A 486 18.53 9.80 -6.65
CA HIS A 486 17.63 10.93 -6.39
C HIS A 486 18.35 12.09 -5.66
N ILE A 487 19.13 11.79 -4.61
CA ILE A 487 19.93 12.80 -3.89
C ILE A 487 20.94 13.48 -4.81
N SER A 488 21.63 12.73 -5.68
CA SER A 488 22.60 13.29 -6.62
C SER A 488 21.93 14.20 -7.65
N ARG A 489 20.78 13.82 -8.21
CA ARG A 489 20.03 14.64 -9.15
C ARG A 489 19.50 15.91 -8.47
N PHE A 490 18.94 15.79 -7.26
CA PHE A 490 18.57 16.94 -6.45
C PHE A 490 19.74 17.89 -6.23
N THR A 491 20.89 17.37 -5.81
CA THR A 491 22.08 18.19 -5.50
C THR A 491 22.56 18.92 -6.74
N ARG A 492 22.65 18.25 -7.89
CA ARG A 492 23.03 18.89 -9.16
C ARG A 492 22.05 20.01 -9.54
N LEU A 493 20.74 19.75 -9.46
CA LEU A 493 19.73 20.78 -9.75
C LEU A 493 19.86 21.99 -8.78
N TYR A 494 20.08 21.74 -7.49
CA TYR A 494 20.32 22.79 -6.52
C TYR A 494 21.51 23.67 -6.90
N GLU A 495 22.65 23.07 -7.21
CA GLU A 495 23.88 23.78 -7.60
C GLU A 495 23.70 24.54 -8.92
N ASP A 496 23.04 23.93 -9.91
CA ASP A 496 22.81 24.56 -11.22
C ASP A 496 21.83 25.74 -11.12
N ILE A 497 20.78 25.64 -10.30
CA ILE A 497 19.84 26.73 -10.02
C ILE A 497 20.55 27.89 -9.31
N LYS A 498 21.33 27.60 -8.25
CA LYS A 498 22.12 28.62 -7.51
C LYS A 498 23.15 29.30 -8.39
N ALA A 499 23.75 28.59 -9.33
CA ALA A 499 24.71 29.13 -10.28
C ALA A 499 24.08 29.74 -11.55
N ASN A 500 22.74 29.72 -11.65
CA ASN A 500 21.98 30.18 -12.83
C ASN A 500 22.45 29.53 -14.16
N ARG A 501 22.72 28.22 -14.14
CA ARG A 501 23.26 27.46 -15.29
C ARG A 501 22.57 26.11 -15.47
N VAL A 502 21.25 26.08 -15.41
CA VAL A 502 20.46 24.86 -15.56
C VAL A 502 20.73 24.24 -16.94
N ASP A 503 21.16 22.98 -16.94
CA ASP A 503 21.36 22.17 -18.14
C ASP A 503 19.98 21.60 -18.58
N GLU A 504 19.41 22.17 -19.63
CA GLU A 504 18.09 21.79 -20.11
C GLU A 504 18.04 20.35 -20.64
N LYS A 505 19.12 19.84 -21.23
CA LYS A 505 19.18 18.46 -21.71
C LYS A 505 19.09 17.48 -20.54
N PHE A 506 19.91 17.70 -19.52
CA PHE A 506 19.86 16.90 -18.29
C PHE A 506 18.49 16.99 -17.60
N LEU A 507 17.93 18.20 -17.48
CA LEU A 507 16.61 18.40 -16.89
C LEU A 507 15.54 17.60 -17.63
N SER A 508 15.51 17.69 -18.96
CA SER A 508 14.52 16.96 -19.78
C SER A 508 14.68 15.44 -19.65
N GLU A 509 15.90 14.93 -19.51
CA GLU A 509 16.15 13.50 -19.29
C GLU A 509 15.55 13.03 -17.96
N ILE A 510 15.79 13.77 -16.88
CA ILE A 510 15.29 13.35 -15.55
C ILE A 510 13.78 13.60 -15.37
N GLU A 511 13.19 14.61 -16.02
CA GLU A 511 11.75 14.80 -16.10
C GLU A 511 11.06 13.65 -16.85
N TRP A 512 11.68 13.12 -17.90
CA TRP A 512 11.18 11.96 -18.63
C TRP A 512 11.27 10.67 -17.81
N ARG A 513 12.31 10.52 -17.01
CA ARG A 513 12.54 9.34 -16.15
C ARG A 513 11.60 9.32 -14.95
N ASP A 514 11.60 10.40 -14.18
CA ASP A 514 10.91 10.52 -12.90
C ASP A 514 9.76 11.54 -13.02
N ARG A 515 8.65 11.12 -13.65
CA ARG A 515 7.54 12.02 -14.03
C ARG A 515 6.32 11.98 -13.09
N ILE A 516 6.47 11.43 -11.89
CA ILE A 516 5.40 11.45 -10.87
C ILE A 516 4.97 12.90 -10.57
N PHE A 517 3.69 13.12 -10.35
CA PHE A 517 3.10 14.44 -10.06
C PHE A 517 3.47 15.53 -11.08
N PRO A 518 3.01 15.42 -12.34
CA PRO A 518 3.33 16.41 -13.38
C PRO A 518 2.84 17.83 -13.05
N TRP A 519 1.89 17.96 -12.12
CA TRP A 519 1.32 19.23 -11.62
C TRP A 519 2.02 19.79 -10.38
N LEU A 520 3.10 19.16 -9.89
CA LEU A 520 3.82 19.59 -8.71
C LEU A 520 4.29 21.03 -8.83
N ASP A 521 4.01 21.85 -7.82
CA ASP A 521 4.51 23.20 -7.67
C ASP A 521 5.48 23.24 -6.48
N TYR A 522 6.76 23.49 -6.75
CA TYR A 522 7.82 23.59 -5.74
C TYR A 522 7.54 24.64 -4.66
N ARG A 523 6.68 25.65 -4.95
CA ARG A 523 6.36 26.73 -4.00
C ARG A 523 5.72 26.25 -2.72
N MET A 524 5.18 25.01 -2.71
CA MET A 524 4.68 24.39 -1.48
C MET A 524 5.75 24.22 -0.40
N TYR A 525 7.04 24.19 -0.77
CA TYR A 525 8.14 24.12 0.17
C TYR A 525 8.52 25.50 0.78
N ALA A 526 7.93 26.61 0.33
CA ALA A 526 8.23 27.93 0.88
C ALA A 526 7.65 28.14 2.28
N ASP A 527 6.56 27.45 2.63
CA ASP A 527 5.96 27.51 3.97
C ASP A 527 6.58 26.45 4.89
N ASP A 528 7.55 26.89 5.67
CA ASP A 528 8.29 26.10 6.65
C ASP A 528 7.84 26.40 8.10
N THR A 529 6.67 27.00 8.25
CA THR A 529 6.10 27.23 9.58
C THR A 529 5.45 25.95 10.09
N PRO A 530 5.70 25.54 11.35
CA PRO A 530 4.90 24.49 11.96
C PRO A 530 3.41 24.86 11.92
N PRO A 531 2.50 23.88 11.83
CA PRO A 531 1.08 24.18 11.97
C PRO A 531 0.79 24.80 13.34
N VAL A 532 -0.29 25.58 13.43
CA VAL A 532 -0.68 26.19 14.70
C VAL A 532 -1.19 25.10 15.64
N PRO A 533 -0.57 24.92 16.83
CA PRO A 533 -1.01 23.92 17.77
C PRO A 533 -2.49 24.07 18.11
N SER A 534 -3.23 22.99 17.99
CA SER A 534 -4.61 22.95 18.47
C SER A 534 -4.62 23.26 19.97
N GLY A 535 -5.56 24.09 20.41
CA GLY A 535 -5.65 24.55 21.80
C GLY A 535 -5.71 23.41 22.83
N PRO A 536 -5.74 23.71 24.13
CA PRO A 536 -5.78 22.70 25.18
C PRO A 536 -7.00 21.80 25.01
N ILE A 537 -6.84 20.50 25.29
CA ILE A 537 -7.95 19.55 25.32
C ILE A 537 -8.98 20.07 26.33
N ILE A 538 -10.21 20.32 25.89
CA ILE A 538 -11.30 20.67 26.80
C ILE A 538 -11.49 19.49 27.75
N GLY A 539 -11.05 19.63 29.00
CA GLY A 539 -11.07 18.57 30.02
C GLY A 539 -9.84 18.50 30.91
N GLU A 540 -8.77 19.26 30.64
CA GLU A 540 -7.65 19.49 31.57
C GLU A 540 -7.96 20.63 32.56
N ALA A 541 -9.16 20.70 33.11
CA ALA A 541 -9.45 21.55 34.24
C ALA A 541 -9.40 20.72 35.52
N ALA A 542 -8.27 20.93 36.27
CA ALA A 542 -7.98 20.66 37.70
C ALA A 542 -8.23 19.23 38.20
#